data_e87eb911926ed0de80e086b775025d17
#
_entry.id   e87eb911926ed0de80e086b775025d17
#
_cell.length_a   1.000
_cell.length_b   1.000
_cell.length_c   1.000
_cell.angle_alpha   90.00
_cell.angle_beta   90.00
_cell.angle_gamma   90.00
#
_symmetry.space_group_name_H-M   'P 1'
#
loop_
_entity.id
_entity.type
_entity.pdbx_description
1 polymer ?
#
loop_
_entity_poly.entity_id
_entity_poly.type
_entity_poly.pdbx_seq_one_letter_code
_entity_poly.pdbx_strand_id
1 'polypeptide(L)'
;MTKGLYTAYTGMINQMHRMDVLTNNLANSATNGFKKEGATSQAFDEVLAVKIKDTSDYGIPKGLGGVSLGVKIGETYTDYAQGPFRVTDNKFDFALDGDGFFAISFTNKAGESSVKYTRDGAFTLTKEGYLVTKDGDFVLNKDAALASDGNSAGGVPGGAIQLNPNLDFKVDEEGRIIQDGEEVATLGVVDIEDYNYIKKYGENLYDLQEGGVVTDSTAKVRQETLEMSNVNVVYEMVEMITTTRAYETNQKVIQAIDDSLSKAANDVGRV
;
A
#
# COMPACT_ATOMS: atom_id res chain seq x y z
N MET A 1 -18.33 -32.90 -9.69
CA MET A 1 -17.77 -32.05 -10.75
C MET A 1 -17.96 -30.56 -10.47
N THR A 2 -19.13 -30.08 -10.04
CA THR A 2 -19.34 -28.63 -9.74
C THR A 2 -18.46 -28.05 -8.64
N LYS A 3 -18.12 -28.82 -7.58
CA LYS A 3 -17.23 -28.35 -6.51
C LYS A 3 -15.82 -28.00 -7.02
N GLY A 4 -15.24 -28.85 -7.90
CA GLY A 4 -13.93 -28.60 -8.50
C GLY A 4 -13.90 -27.36 -9.38
N LEU A 5 -14.99 -27.07 -10.09
CA LEU A 5 -15.16 -25.85 -10.89
C LEU A 5 -15.16 -24.61 -10.01
N TYR A 6 -15.87 -24.64 -8.87
CA TYR A 6 -15.86 -23.52 -7.92
C TYR A 6 -14.47 -23.30 -7.30
N THR A 7 -13.79 -24.37 -6.93
CA THR A 7 -12.43 -24.27 -6.37
C THR A 7 -11.44 -23.67 -7.39
N ALA A 8 -11.51 -24.11 -8.65
CA ALA A 8 -10.67 -23.57 -9.72
C ALA A 8 -11.02 -22.10 -10.04
N TYR A 9 -12.31 -21.75 -10.05
CA TYR A 9 -12.78 -20.39 -10.27
C TYR A 9 -12.32 -19.43 -9.16
N THR A 10 -12.51 -19.78 -7.90
CA THR A 10 -12.06 -18.97 -6.76
C THR A 10 -10.53 -18.86 -6.72
N GLY A 11 -9.81 -19.94 -7.05
CA GLY A 11 -8.36 -19.91 -7.22
C GLY A 11 -7.92 -18.96 -8.33
N MET A 12 -8.60 -18.94 -9.46
CA MET A 12 -8.32 -18.02 -10.57
C MET A 12 -8.53 -16.56 -10.18
N ILE A 13 -9.64 -16.24 -9.51
CA ILE A 13 -9.90 -14.87 -9.00
C ILE A 13 -8.82 -14.45 -8.00
N ASN A 14 -8.46 -15.33 -7.07
CA ASN A 14 -7.40 -15.02 -6.10
C ASN A 14 -6.06 -14.73 -6.77
N GLN A 15 -5.69 -15.50 -7.80
CA GLN A 15 -4.45 -15.23 -8.56
C GLN A 15 -4.53 -13.93 -9.36
N MET A 16 -5.70 -13.57 -9.90
CA MET A 16 -5.90 -12.30 -10.60
C MET A 16 -5.65 -11.11 -9.67
N HIS A 17 -6.23 -11.12 -8.49
CA HIS A 17 -6.01 -10.03 -7.52
C HIS A 17 -4.55 -9.98 -7.00
N ARG A 18 -3.90 -11.15 -6.79
CA ARG A 18 -2.46 -11.15 -6.48
C ARG A 18 -1.66 -10.52 -7.61
N MET A 19 -2.03 -10.77 -8.85
CA MET A 19 -1.39 -10.18 -10.02
C MET A 19 -1.59 -8.65 -10.06
N ASP A 20 -2.77 -8.16 -9.68
CA ASP A 20 -3.04 -6.72 -9.58
C ASP A 20 -2.12 -6.04 -8.57
N VAL A 21 -1.94 -6.65 -7.38
CA VAL A 21 -1.01 -6.13 -6.35
C VAL A 21 0.44 -6.17 -6.84
N LEU A 22 0.91 -7.27 -7.44
CA LEU A 22 2.26 -7.38 -7.98
C LEU A 22 2.51 -6.37 -9.12
N THR A 23 1.52 -6.13 -9.97
CA THR A 23 1.59 -5.15 -11.05
C THR A 23 1.68 -3.73 -10.49
N ASN A 24 0.93 -3.42 -9.44
CA ASN A 24 1.00 -2.14 -8.74
C ASN A 24 2.39 -1.93 -8.12
N ASN A 25 2.93 -2.94 -7.43
CA ASN A 25 4.30 -2.88 -6.87
C ASN A 25 5.34 -2.65 -7.97
N LEU A 26 5.24 -3.38 -9.08
CA LEU A 26 6.18 -3.26 -10.19
C LEU A 26 6.12 -1.88 -10.84
N ALA A 27 4.92 -1.35 -11.07
CA ALA A 27 4.72 -0.01 -11.64
C ALA A 27 5.33 1.08 -10.74
N ASN A 28 5.26 0.89 -9.40
CA ASN A 28 5.77 1.84 -8.41
C ASN A 28 7.17 1.51 -7.89
N SER A 29 7.89 0.60 -8.54
CA SER A 29 9.26 0.23 -8.12
C SER A 29 10.27 1.37 -8.24
N ALA A 30 10.04 2.34 -9.12
CA ALA A 30 10.86 3.53 -9.30
C ALA A 30 10.31 4.77 -8.58
N THR A 31 9.15 4.66 -7.93
CA THR A 31 8.52 5.76 -7.20
C THR A 31 9.21 5.95 -5.85
N ASN A 32 9.63 7.19 -5.54
CA ASN A 32 10.30 7.48 -4.28
C ASN A 32 9.36 7.28 -3.09
N GLY A 33 9.87 6.69 -2.00
CA GLY A 33 9.11 6.49 -0.77
C GLY A 33 7.95 5.49 -0.88
N PHE A 34 7.75 4.83 -2.03
CA PHE A 34 6.69 3.83 -2.17
C PHE A 34 6.97 2.61 -1.32
N LYS A 35 5.96 2.15 -0.60
CA LYS A 35 6.00 0.94 0.22
C LYS A 35 5.22 -0.19 -0.44
N LYS A 36 5.87 -1.35 -0.51
CA LYS A 36 5.35 -2.58 -1.12
C LYS A 36 4.04 -3.00 -0.48
N GLU A 37 3.10 -3.46 -1.29
CA GLU A 37 1.88 -4.11 -0.84
C GLU A 37 1.98 -5.62 -0.99
N GLY A 38 1.44 -6.33 0.00
CA GLY A 38 1.25 -7.77 -0.05
C GLY A 38 -0.23 -8.12 0.07
N ALA A 39 -0.60 -9.29 -0.45
CA ALA A 39 -1.94 -9.84 -0.30
C ALA A 39 -1.85 -11.25 0.29
N THR A 40 -2.63 -11.51 1.34
CA THR A 40 -2.77 -12.83 1.93
C THR A 40 -3.89 -13.60 1.24
N SER A 41 -3.78 -14.92 1.20
CA SER A 41 -4.84 -15.79 0.70
C SER A 41 -5.44 -16.56 1.87
N GLN A 42 -6.75 -16.55 2.02
CA GLN A 42 -7.48 -17.24 3.06
C GLN A 42 -8.38 -18.31 2.44
N ALA A 43 -8.34 -19.53 2.99
CA ALA A 43 -9.30 -20.56 2.61
C ALA A 43 -10.72 -20.16 3.08
N PHE A 44 -11.74 -20.58 2.32
CA PHE A 44 -13.12 -20.51 2.82
C PHE A 44 -13.30 -21.46 4.00
N ASP A 45 -14.25 -21.14 4.87
CA ASP A 45 -14.62 -21.98 5.99
C ASP A 45 -15.02 -23.37 5.49
N GLU A 46 -14.60 -24.39 6.25
CA GLU A 46 -14.91 -25.76 5.91
C GLU A 46 -16.41 -26.05 6.08
N VAL A 47 -17.00 -26.60 5.04
CA VAL A 47 -18.40 -27.06 5.07
C VAL A 47 -18.41 -28.58 5.22
N LEU A 48 -19.25 -29.07 6.13
CA LEU A 48 -19.42 -30.51 6.33
C LEU A 48 -19.97 -31.19 5.05
N ALA A 49 -19.16 -32.05 4.46
CA ALA A 49 -19.58 -32.86 3.33
C ALA A 49 -20.32 -34.10 3.83
N VAL A 50 -21.53 -34.31 3.33
CA VAL A 50 -22.41 -35.43 3.66
C VAL A 50 -22.61 -36.30 2.43
N LYS A 51 -22.51 -37.60 2.57
CA LYS A 51 -22.84 -38.57 1.54
C LYS A 51 -24.36 -38.74 1.46
N ILE A 52 -24.95 -38.37 0.32
CA ILE A 52 -26.38 -38.47 0.11
C ILE A 52 -26.72 -39.75 -0.67
N LYS A 53 -27.76 -40.48 -0.27
CA LYS A 53 -28.27 -41.73 -0.91
C LYS A 53 -27.26 -42.89 -0.90
N ASP A 54 -26.50 -43.04 0.19
CA ASP A 54 -25.75 -44.27 0.39
C ASP A 54 -26.67 -45.37 0.90
N THR A 55 -26.94 -46.36 0.05
CA THR A 55 -27.76 -47.52 0.42
C THR A 55 -27.02 -48.58 1.23
N SER A 56 -25.73 -48.39 1.47
CA SER A 56 -24.89 -49.32 2.25
C SER A 56 -25.01 -49.18 3.76
N ASP A 57 -25.54 -48.04 4.27
CA ASP A 57 -25.78 -47.80 5.68
C ASP A 57 -27.21 -47.29 5.89
N TYR A 58 -28.03 -48.01 6.58
CA TYR A 58 -29.42 -47.77 7.05
C TYR A 58 -29.90 -46.29 7.10
N GLY A 59 -29.70 -45.52 6.02
CA GLY A 59 -30.25 -44.17 5.86
C GLY A 59 -29.67 -43.09 6.74
N ILE A 60 -28.59 -43.34 7.50
CA ILE A 60 -27.92 -42.34 8.30
C ILE A 60 -26.88 -41.59 7.41
N PRO A 61 -27.03 -40.28 7.20
CA PRO A 61 -26.06 -39.53 6.42
C PRO A 61 -24.70 -39.56 7.12
N LYS A 62 -23.74 -40.24 6.50
CA LYS A 62 -22.38 -40.33 7.01
C LYS A 62 -21.61 -39.09 6.60
N GLY A 63 -21.08 -38.33 7.59
CA GLY A 63 -20.20 -37.20 7.34
C GLY A 63 -18.90 -37.69 6.69
N LEU A 64 -18.51 -37.06 5.58
CA LEU A 64 -17.24 -37.34 4.88
C LEU A 64 -16.07 -36.50 5.41
N GLY A 65 -16.34 -35.56 6.32
CA GLY A 65 -15.38 -34.59 6.85
C GLY A 65 -15.59 -33.18 6.31
N GLY A 66 -14.74 -32.24 6.72
CA GLY A 66 -14.75 -30.88 6.22
C GLY A 66 -14.21 -30.78 4.79
N VAL A 67 -14.86 -29.95 3.96
CA VAL A 67 -14.42 -29.63 2.60
C VAL A 67 -14.35 -28.13 2.47
N SER A 68 -13.17 -27.59 2.15
CA SER A 68 -13.04 -26.19 1.77
C SER A 68 -13.48 -26.00 0.33
N LEU A 69 -14.28 -24.96 0.06
CA LEU A 69 -14.84 -24.65 -1.26
C LEU A 69 -13.94 -23.77 -2.11
N GLY A 70 -12.75 -23.45 -1.65
CA GLY A 70 -11.78 -22.66 -2.38
C GLY A 70 -11.05 -21.64 -1.54
N VAL A 71 -10.55 -20.59 -2.18
CA VAL A 71 -9.70 -19.56 -1.59
C VAL A 71 -10.31 -18.19 -1.91
N LYS A 72 -10.24 -17.29 -0.95
CA LYS A 72 -10.53 -15.85 -1.10
C LYS A 72 -9.29 -15.04 -0.77
N ILE A 73 -9.27 -13.77 -1.21
CA ILE A 73 -8.30 -12.81 -0.69
C ILE A 73 -8.65 -12.58 0.77
N GLY A 74 -7.63 -12.65 1.61
CA GLY A 74 -7.71 -12.27 3.00
C GLY A 74 -7.53 -10.77 3.13
N GLU A 75 -6.41 -10.35 3.67
CA GLU A 75 -6.06 -8.95 3.89
C GLU A 75 -4.95 -8.53 2.94
N THR A 76 -5.00 -7.27 2.51
CA THR A 76 -3.88 -6.59 1.89
C THR A 76 -3.15 -5.82 3.00
N TYR A 77 -1.84 -5.91 3.03
CA TYR A 77 -1.00 -5.22 4.00
C TYR A 77 0.11 -4.45 3.28
N THR A 78 0.57 -3.37 3.91
CA THR A 78 1.71 -2.59 3.42
C THR A 78 2.95 -2.95 4.23
N ASP A 79 4.05 -3.19 3.53
CA ASP A 79 5.36 -3.42 4.15
C ASP A 79 6.07 -2.06 4.28
N TYR A 80 6.14 -1.54 5.48
CA TYR A 80 6.76 -0.25 5.79
C TYR A 80 8.28 -0.31 5.95
N ALA A 81 8.91 -1.47 5.70
CA ALA A 81 10.35 -1.59 5.73
C ALA A 81 11.04 -0.49 4.88
N GLN A 82 12.18 -0.01 5.38
CA GLN A 82 12.93 1.06 4.73
C GLN A 82 13.50 0.61 3.38
N GLY A 83 13.35 1.48 2.38
CA GLY A 83 13.96 1.31 1.05
C GLY A 83 15.42 1.77 1.01
N PRO A 84 16.15 1.43 -0.05
CA PRO A 84 17.51 1.93 -0.25
C PRO A 84 17.51 3.44 -0.50
N PHE A 85 18.58 4.10 -0.07
CA PHE A 85 18.79 5.52 -0.29
C PHE A 85 19.47 5.79 -1.63
N ARG A 86 19.07 6.89 -2.27
CA ARG A 86 19.69 7.44 -3.47
C ARG A 86 20.07 8.89 -3.23
N VAL A 87 21.35 9.21 -3.35
CA VAL A 87 21.85 10.59 -3.33
C VAL A 87 21.46 11.29 -4.63
N THR A 88 20.92 12.52 -4.53
CA THR A 88 20.36 13.28 -5.66
C THR A 88 21.04 14.61 -5.92
N ASP A 89 21.89 15.09 -5.04
CA ASP A 89 22.55 16.42 -5.09
C ASP A 89 21.55 17.60 -5.12
N ASN A 90 20.25 17.35 -4.92
CA ASN A 90 19.22 18.39 -4.84
C ASN A 90 18.97 18.73 -3.36
N LYS A 91 19.18 20.00 -2.98
CA LYS A 91 19.05 20.47 -1.59
C LYS A 91 17.66 20.30 -0.99
N PHE A 92 16.62 20.18 -1.84
CA PHE A 92 15.23 20.02 -1.42
C PHE A 92 14.77 18.57 -1.33
N ASP A 93 15.66 17.63 -1.60
CA ASP A 93 15.38 16.20 -1.48
C ASP A 93 15.78 15.72 -0.08
N PHE A 94 14.86 15.11 0.62
CA PHE A 94 15.04 14.60 1.98
C PHE A 94 14.67 13.12 2.06
N ALA A 95 15.40 12.40 2.90
CA ALA A 95 15.05 11.02 3.26
C ALA A 95 15.02 10.87 4.77
N LEU A 96 14.18 9.98 5.25
CA LEU A 96 14.13 9.60 6.66
C LEU A 96 14.94 8.33 6.87
N ASP A 97 15.85 8.36 7.82
CA ASP A 97 16.61 7.18 8.28
C ASP A 97 16.01 6.72 9.60
N GLY A 98 15.14 5.73 9.52
CA GLY A 98 14.32 5.23 10.63
C GLY A 98 12.83 5.26 10.33
N ASP A 99 12.02 5.01 11.37
CA ASP A 99 10.57 4.94 11.27
C ASP A 99 9.94 6.33 11.40
N GLY A 100 8.93 6.64 10.57
CA GLY A 100 8.22 7.91 10.56
C GLY A 100 7.79 8.35 9.17
N PHE A 101 7.15 9.48 9.08
CA PHE A 101 6.60 10.06 7.85
C PHE A 101 6.74 11.57 7.87
N PHE A 102 6.86 12.18 6.70
CA PHE A 102 6.69 13.61 6.55
C PHE A 102 5.20 13.96 6.62
N ALA A 103 4.86 14.98 7.39
CA ALA A 103 3.49 15.49 7.46
C ALA A 103 3.31 16.59 6.41
N ILE A 104 2.26 16.46 5.63
CA ILE A 104 1.87 17.43 4.61
C ILE A 104 0.43 17.87 4.81
N SER A 105 0.11 19.08 4.37
CA SER A 105 -1.26 19.57 4.31
C SER A 105 -1.79 19.37 2.90
N PHE A 106 -2.61 18.34 2.74
CA PHE A 106 -3.31 18.04 1.50
C PHE A 106 -4.62 18.82 1.43
N THR A 107 -4.84 19.52 0.31
CA THR A 107 -6.09 20.25 0.07
C THR A 107 -6.94 19.55 -0.98
N ASN A 108 -8.12 19.12 -0.59
CA ASN A 108 -9.08 18.47 -1.46
C ASN A 108 -9.63 19.48 -2.52
N LYS A 109 -10.15 18.97 -3.62
CA LYS A 109 -10.84 19.78 -4.66
C LYS A 109 -12.04 20.60 -4.13
N ALA A 110 -12.59 20.20 -2.99
CA ALA A 110 -13.64 20.94 -2.28
C ALA A 110 -13.10 22.11 -1.43
N GLY A 111 -11.77 22.27 -1.32
CA GLY A 111 -11.14 23.28 -0.48
C GLY A 111 -10.97 22.87 1.00
N GLU A 112 -11.23 21.60 1.33
CA GLU A 112 -10.99 21.07 2.67
C GLU A 112 -9.53 20.64 2.78
N SER A 113 -8.83 21.07 3.83
CA SER A 113 -7.45 20.67 4.11
C SER A 113 -7.43 19.60 5.17
N SER A 114 -6.56 18.62 4.97
CA SER A 114 -6.31 17.53 5.93
C SER A 114 -4.84 17.19 5.98
N VAL A 115 -4.36 16.78 7.15
CA VAL A 115 -2.99 16.29 7.29
C VAL A 115 -2.91 14.90 6.67
N LYS A 116 -1.93 14.72 5.80
CA LYS A 116 -1.56 13.43 5.21
C LYS A 116 -0.09 13.18 5.47
N TYR A 117 0.30 11.94 5.34
CA TYR A 117 1.64 11.48 5.64
C TYR A 117 2.28 10.90 4.39
N THR A 118 3.57 11.11 4.21
CA THR A 118 4.30 10.58 3.05
C THR A 118 5.73 10.20 3.41
N ARG A 119 6.29 9.26 2.66
CA ARG A 119 7.73 8.96 2.66
C ARG A 119 8.45 9.56 1.44
N ASP A 120 7.72 10.16 0.50
CA ASP A 120 8.35 10.90 -0.60
C ASP A 120 8.85 12.25 -0.09
N GLY A 121 10.15 12.39 -0.03
CA GLY A 121 10.81 13.63 0.39
C GLY A 121 11.27 14.49 -0.78
N ALA A 122 10.78 14.28 -1.99
CA ALA A 122 11.12 15.10 -3.14
C ALA A 122 10.28 16.37 -3.15
N PHE A 123 10.76 17.38 -2.41
CA PHE A 123 10.07 18.66 -2.27
C PHE A 123 10.58 19.70 -3.26
N THR A 124 9.84 20.77 -3.39
CA THR A 124 10.17 21.93 -4.22
C THR A 124 9.83 23.21 -3.48
N LEU A 125 10.47 24.33 -3.86
CA LEU A 125 10.17 25.62 -3.29
C LEU A 125 9.31 26.43 -4.24
N THR A 126 8.21 27.01 -3.72
CA THR A 126 7.38 27.94 -4.49
C THR A 126 8.06 29.30 -4.65
N LYS A 127 7.54 30.16 -5.54
CA LYS A 127 8.04 31.53 -5.70
C LYS A 127 7.88 32.37 -4.43
N GLU A 128 6.94 32.02 -3.59
CA GLU A 128 6.63 32.68 -2.33
C GLU A 128 7.49 32.14 -1.16
N GLY A 129 8.31 31.13 -1.45
CA GLY A 129 9.22 30.52 -0.47
C GLY A 129 8.60 29.40 0.36
N TYR A 130 7.45 28.85 0.00
CA TYR A 130 6.88 27.70 0.71
C TYR A 130 7.45 26.39 0.19
N LEU A 131 7.75 25.49 1.13
CA LEU A 131 8.16 24.12 0.81
C LEU A 131 6.92 23.29 0.50
N VAL A 132 6.89 22.72 -0.70
CA VAL A 132 5.75 21.96 -1.21
C VAL A 132 6.18 20.63 -1.84
N THR A 133 5.26 19.69 -1.92
CA THR A 133 5.42 18.45 -2.70
C THR A 133 5.37 18.76 -4.20
N LYS A 134 5.64 17.77 -5.04
CA LYS A 134 5.50 17.89 -6.50
C LYS A 134 4.06 18.21 -6.94
N ASP A 135 3.09 17.79 -6.14
CA ASP A 135 1.66 17.96 -6.40
C ASP A 135 1.13 19.30 -5.90
N GLY A 136 1.96 20.04 -5.14
CA GLY A 136 1.66 21.38 -4.64
C GLY A 136 1.14 21.42 -3.19
N ASP A 137 1.18 20.31 -2.48
CA ASP A 137 0.80 20.25 -1.08
C ASP A 137 1.87 20.81 -0.17
N PHE A 138 1.48 21.54 0.87
CA PHE A 138 2.43 22.19 1.78
C PHE A 138 3.04 21.22 2.77
N VAL A 139 4.35 21.29 2.95
CA VAL A 139 5.05 20.55 4.01
C VAL A 139 4.86 21.28 5.34
N LEU A 140 4.44 20.53 6.36
CA LEU A 140 4.15 21.06 7.67
C LEU A 140 5.38 21.06 8.57
N ASN A 141 5.42 21.99 9.50
CA ASN A 141 6.38 22.01 10.58
C ASN A 141 6.00 20.98 11.68
N LYS A 142 6.92 20.71 12.59
CA LYS A 142 6.76 19.72 13.66
C LYS A 142 5.54 19.98 14.54
N ASP A 143 5.28 21.22 14.91
CA ASP A 143 4.18 21.59 15.80
C ASP A 143 2.81 21.34 15.16
N ALA A 144 2.66 21.70 13.88
CA ALA A 144 1.42 21.46 13.13
C ALA A 144 1.23 19.97 12.78
N ALA A 145 2.31 19.23 12.57
CA ALA A 145 2.28 17.80 12.31
C ALA A 145 1.77 17.02 13.54
N LEU A 146 2.21 17.38 14.74
CA LEU A 146 1.76 16.76 16.00
C LEU A 146 0.35 17.19 16.41
N ALA A 147 -0.05 18.42 16.10
CA ALA A 147 -1.39 18.93 16.42
C ALA A 147 -2.51 18.30 15.57
N SER A 148 -2.15 17.61 14.48
CA SER A 148 -3.09 17.10 13.46
C SER A 148 -4.07 18.16 12.92
N ASP A 149 -3.78 19.43 13.18
CA ASP A 149 -4.61 20.58 12.78
C ASP A 149 -4.16 21.09 11.39
N GLY A 150 -4.40 20.28 10.35
CA GLY A 150 -4.22 20.73 8.96
C GLY A 150 -5.19 21.84 8.53
N ASN A 151 -5.77 22.55 9.49
CA ASN A 151 -6.83 23.52 9.23
C ASN A 151 -6.26 24.79 8.60
N SER A 152 -6.50 24.95 7.30
CA SER A 152 -6.16 26.14 6.52
C SER A 152 -7.37 27.07 6.45
N ALA A 153 -7.43 28.05 7.29
CA ALA A 153 -8.31 29.20 7.06
C ALA A 153 -7.62 30.12 6.02
N GLY A 154 -7.93 29.94 4.74
CA GLY A 154 -7.51 30.89 3.70
C GLY A 154 -6.36 30.48 2.77
N GLY A 155 -6.13 29.19 2.52
CA GLY A 155 -5.27 28.71 1.43
C GLY A 155 -3.84 28.31 1.82
N VAL A 156 -3.25 28.85 2.85
CA VAL A 156 -1.93 28.42 3.38
C VAL A 156 -2.13 27.91 4.79
N PRO A 157 -1.72 26.65 5.11
CA PRO A 157 -1.83 26.12 6.46
C PRO A 157 -0.92 26.89 7.41
N GLY A 158 -1.40 27.13 8.66
CA GLY A 158 -0.63 27.87 9.66
C GLY A 158 0.68 27.24 10.11
N GLY A 159 0.95 26.03 9.66
CA GLY A 159 2.20 25.29 9.91
C GLY A 159 3.05 25.04 8.66
N ALA A 160 2.77 25.72 7.53
CA ALA A 160 3.57 25.58 6.33
C ALA A 160 4.98 26.16 6.53
N ILE A 161 5.98 25.43 6.06
CA ILE A 161 7.37 25.85 6.16
C ILE A 161 7.66 26.88 5.08
N GLN A 162 8.08 28.09 5.49
CA GLN A 162 8.46 29.16 4.59
C GLN A 162 9.96 29.44 4.71
N LEU A 163 10.65 29.38 3.57
CA LEU A 163 12.09 29.62 3.44
C LEU A 163 12.36 30.82 2.53
N ASN A 164 13.46 31.50 2.75
CA ASN A 164 13.88 32.56 1.84
C ASN A 164 14.56 31.95 0.59
N PRO A 165 13.99 32.12 -0.63
CA PRO A 165 14.53 31.49 -1.84
C PRO A 165 15.93 31.99 -2.23
N ASN A 166 16.37 33.15 -1.69
CA ASN A 166 17.66 33.75 -2.02
C ASN A 166 18.81 33.31 -1.08
N LEU A 167 18.51 32.58 -0.01
CA LEU A 167 19.49 32.14 0.97
C LEU A 167 19.70 30.64 0.88
N ASP A 168 20.94 30.22 1.08
CA ASP A 168 21.25 28.81 1.22
C ASP A 168 20.74 28.29 2.58
N PHE A 169 20.30 27.05 2.60
CA PHE A 169 19.84 26.40 3.81
C PHE A 169 20.51 25.03 4.00
N LYS A 170 20.58 24.60 5.22
CA LYS A 170 21.00 23.25 5.61
C LYS A 170 19.99 22.67 6.56
N VAL A 171 19.82 21.36 6.47
CA VAL A 171 18.95 20.61 7.39
C VAL A 171 19.82 19.69 8.23
N ASP A 172 19.61 19.76 9.54
CA ASP A 172 20.28 18.91 10.51
C ASP A 172 19.62 17.52 10.59
N GLU A 173 20.30 16.55 11.19
CA GLU A 173 19.76 15.18 11.40
C GLU A 173 18.43 15.16 12.18
N GLU A 174 18.16 16.19 12.99
CA GLU A 174 16.91 16.36 13.74
C GLU A 174 15.79 17.03 12.93
N GLY A 175 16.02 17.33 11.64
CA GLY A 175 15.04 17.98 10.76
C GLY A 175 14.93 19.49 10.93
N ARG A 176 15.86 20.12 11.68
CA ARG A 176 15.90 21.58 11.82
C ARG A 176 16.49 22.23 10.56
N ILE A 177 15.76 23.18 10.02
CA ILE A 177 16.16 23.94 8.83
C ILE A 177 16.86 25.22 9.29
N ILE A 178 18.13 25.34 8.94
CA ILE A 178 18.98 26.46 9.32
C ILE A 178 19.28 27.30 8.08
N GLN A 179 18.90 28.58 8.10
CA GLN A 179 19.26 29.59 7.10
C GLN A 179 20.06 30.70 7.76
N ASP A 180 21.17 31.05 7.16
CA ASP A 180 22.06 32.15 7.66
C ASP A 180 22.49 32.00 9.13
N GLY A 181 22.51 30.76 9.64
CA GLY A 181 22.88 30.44 11.02
C GLY A 181 21.72 30.50 12.03
N GLU A 182 20.52 30.88 11.61
CA GLU A 182 19.31 30.87 12.44
C GLU A 182 18.40 29.69 12.09
N GLU A 183 17.78 29.12 13.10
CA GLU A 183 16.75 28.09 12.90
C GLU A 183 15.44 28.74 12.42
N VAL A 184 14.98 28.40 11.22
CA VAL A 184 13.78 28.98 10.63
C VAL A 184 12.56 28.12 10.94
N ALA A 185 12.71 26.80 10.80
CA ALA A 185 11.63 25.85 11.04
C ALA A 185 12.20 24.45 11.27
N THR A 186 11.39 23.55 11.83
CA THR A 186 11.72 22.13 11.94
C THR A 186 10.74 21.33 11.06
N LEU A 187 11.24 20.40 10.24
CA LEU A 187 10.43 19.52 9.41
C LEU A 187 9.47 18.71 10.30
N GLY A 188 8.22 18.60 9.86
CA GLY A 188 7.20 17.79 10.49
C GLY A 188 7.42 16.31 10.20
N VAL A 189 8.27 15.67 10.99
CA VAL A 189 8.51 14.23 10.94
C VAL A 189 7.80 13.59 12.12
N VAL A 190 6.89 12.69 11.84
CA VAL A 190 6.07 12.03 12.84
C VAL A 190 6.10 10.53 12.66
N ASP A 191 5.93 9.80 13.74
CA ASP A 191 5.72 8.36 13.73
C ASP A 191 4.31 8.04 14.21
N ILE A 192 3.83 6.85 13.88
CA ILE A 192 2.49 6.41 14.24
C ILE A 192 2.64 5.13 15.05
N GLU A 193 2.10 5.14 16.27
CA GLU A 193 2.27 4.05 17.24
C GLU A 193 1.81 2.70 16.72
N ASP A 194 0.72 2.68 15.94
CA ASP A 194 0.20 1.45 15.33
C ASP A 194 -0.11 1.67 13.84
N TYR A 195 0.67 1.03 12.98
CA TYR A 195 0.52 1.10 11.53
C TYR A 195 -0.77 0.48 10.98
N ASN A 196 -1.55 -0.24 11.80
CA ASN A 196 -2.87 -0.72 11.39
C ASN A 196 -3.89 0.40 11.21
N TYR A 197 -3.64 1.58 11.81
CA TYR A 197 -4.48 2.77 11.64
C TYR A 197 -4.07 3.63 10.44
N ILE A 198 -3.07 3.23 9.68
CA ILE A 198 -2.64 3.92 8.45
C ILE A 198 -3.28 3.26 7.24
N LYS A 199 -3.88 4.07 6.39
CA LYS A 199 -4.44 3.64 5.11
C LYS A 199 -3.82 4.43 3.96
N LYS A 200 -3.48 3.77 2.86
CA LYS A 200 -3.09 4.47 1.64
C LYS A 200 -4.25 5.30 1.12
N TYR A 201 -3.98 6.57 0.84
CA TYR A 201 -4.95 7.52 0.29
C TYR A 201 -4.83 7.65 -1.23
N GLY A 202 -3.68 7.30 -1.80
CA GLY A 202 -3.29 7.46 -3.22
C GLY A 202 -2.06 8.35 -3.34
N GLU A 203 -1.47 8.43 -4.55
CA GLU A 203 -0.33 9.31 -4.85
C GLU A 203 0.82 9.24 -3.82
N ASN A 204 1.06 8.06 -3.27
CA ASN A 204 2.05 7.80 -2.21
C ASN A 204 1.79 8.51 -0.87
N LEU A 205 0.53 8.91 -0.64
CA LEU A 205 0.06 9.51 0.60
C LEU A 205 -0.61 8.47 1.51
N TYR A 206 -0.50 8.71 2.79
CA TYR A 206 -1.13 7.91 3.84
C TYR A 206 -2.07 8.77 4.66
N ASP A 207 -3.19 8.18 5.01
CA ASP A 207 -4.23 8.77 5.86
C ASP A 207 -4.27 8.07 7.20
N LEU A 208 -4.37 8.83 8.29
CA LEU A 208 -4.57 8.30 9.62
C LEU A 208 -6.05 8.10 9.88
N GLN A 209 -6.43 6.88 10.25
CA GLN A 209 -7.81 6.56 10.62
C GLN A 209 -8.12 6.98 12.05
N GLU A 210 -9.40 7.11 12.36
CA GLU A 210 -9.87 7.43 13.71
C GLU A 210 -9.34 6.40 14.73
N GLY A 211 -8.71 6.90 15.78
CA GLY A 211 -8.07 6.09 16.83
C GLY A 211 -6.57 5.91 16.69
N GLY A 212 -5.97 6.31 15.58
CA GLY A 212 -4.51 6.34 15.45
C GLY A 212 -3.88 7.47 16.25
N VAL A 213 -2.73 7.20 16.86
CA VAL A 213 -1.97 8.17 17.67
C VAL A 213 -0.70 8.52 16.94
N VAL A 214 -0.51 9.82 16.73
CA VAL A 214 0.72 10.38 16.16
C VAL A 214 1.70 10.65 17.29
N THR A 215 2.93 10.20 17.13
CA THR A 215 4.03 10.40 18.06
C THR A 215 5.18 11.12 17.38
N ASP A 216 6.07 11.67 18.18
CA ASP A 216 7.30 12.29 17.66
C ASP A 216 8.21 11.19 17.12
N SER A 217 8.68 11.35 15.87
CA SER A 217 9.61 10.40 15.28
C SER A 217 11.03 10.61 15.76
N THR A 218 11.75 9.53 15.96
CA THR A 218 13.19 9.51 16.24
C THR A 218 14.04 9.34 14.98
N ALA A 219 13.40 9.31 13.79
CA ALA A 219 14.09 9.17 12.53
C ALA A 219 15.00 10.36 12.24
N LYS A 220 16.15 10.09 11.65
CA LYS A 220 17.09 11.12 11.24
C LYS A 220 16.77 11.60 9.83
N VAL A 221 16.80 12.90 9.62
CA VAL A 221 16.61 13.50 8.30
C VAL A 221 17.94 13.57 7.58
N ARG A 222 17.98 13.05 6.36
CA ARG A 222 19.12 13.16 5.44
C ARG A 222 18.77 14.09 4.30
N GLN A 223 19.53 15.17 4.15
CA GLN A 223 19.42 16.09 3.01
C GLN A 223 20.11 15.52 1.77
N GLU A 224 19.71 16.00 0.58
CA GLU A 224 20.27 15.61 -0.73
C GLU A 224 20.13 14.10 -1.04
N THR A 225 19.15 13.49 -0.42
CA THR A 225 18.93 12.03 -0.51
C THR A 225 17.44 11.75 -0.63
N LEU A 226 17.08 10.75 -1.41
CA LEU A 226 15.70 10.24 -1.50
C LEU A 226 15.66 8.77 -1.09
N GLU A 227 14.59 8.38 -0.42
CA GLU A 227 14.26 6.99 -0.20
C GLU A 227 13.62 6.41 -1.45
N MET A 228 14.18 5.32 -1.98
CA MET A 228 13.59 4.58 -3.09
C MET A 228 12.53 3.61 -2.58
N SER A 229 11.72 3.08 -3.49
CA SER A 229 10.80 1.99 -3.18
C SER A 229 11.53 0.79 -2.56
N ASN A 230 10.90 0.12 -1.59
CA ASN A 230 11.39 -1.15 -1.03
C ASN A 230 11.01 -2.38 -1.89
N VAL A 231 10.50 -2.15 -3.11
CA VAL A 231 10.13 -3.19 -4.07
C VAL A 231 11.36 -3.76 -4.77
N ASN A 232 11.54 -5.07 -4.70
CA ASN A 232 12.53 -5.76 -5.50
C ASN A 232 11.92 -6.21 -6.84
N VAL A 233 12.25 -5.50 -7.91
CA VAL A 233 11.71 -5.71 -9.27
C VAL A 233 11.88 -7.16 -9.74
N VAL A 234 13.06 -7.75 -9.52
CA VAL A 234 13.34 -9.14 -9.95
C VAL A 234 12.46 -10.14 -9.22
N TYR A 235 12.31 -9.96 -7.92
CA TYR A 235 11.44 -10.82 -7.11
C TYR A 235 9.96 -10.70 -7.54
N GLU A 236 9.46 -9.47 -7.71
CA GLU A 236 8.07 -9.24 -8.15
C GLU A 236 7.80 -9.83 -9.54
N MET A 237 8.77 -9.74 -10.47
CA MET A 237 8.64 -10.36 -11.79
C MET A 237 8.56 -11.89 -11.72
N VAL A 238 9.37 -12.53 -10.87
CA VAL A 238 9.32 -13.99 -10.67
C VAL A 238 7.98 -14.41 -10.06
N GLU A 239 7.53 -13.68 -9.05
CA GLU A 239 6.20 -13.91 -8.43
C GLU A 239 5.06 -13.71 -9.43
N MET A 240 5.15 -12.71 -10.30
CA MET A 240 4.17 -12.48 -11.36
C MET A 240 4.12 -13.65 -12.36
N ILE A 241 5.27 -14.18 -12.77
CA ILE A 241 5.35 -15.34 -13.67
C ILE A 241 4.72 -16.57 -13.00
N THR A 242 5.01 -16.82 -11.72
CA THR A 242 4.45 -17.96 -10.99
C THR A 242 2.95 -17.83 -10.80
N THR A 243 2.46 -16.63 -10.50
CA THR A 243 1.04 -16.30 -10.37
C THR A 243 0.30 -16.45 -11.70
N THR A 244 0.90 -15.99 -12.80
CA THR A 244 0.33 -16.16 -14.15
C THR A 244 0.23 -17.63 -14.52
N ARG A 245 1.25 -18.45 -14.26
CA ARG A 245 1.21 -19.90 -14.50
C ARG A 245 0.14 -20.60 -13.65
N ALA A 246 -0.03 -20.18 -12.40
CA ALA A 246 -1.07 -20.71 -11.54
C ALA A 246 -2.48 -20.34 -12.06
N TYR A 247 -2.66 -19.12 -12.53
CA TYR A 247 -3.89 -18.67 -13.19
C TYR A 247 -4.19 -19.51 -14.43
N GLU A 248 -3.22 -19.69 -15.33
CA GLU A 248 -3.36 -20.53 -16.55
C GLU A 248 -3.70 -21.99 -16.21
N THR A 249 -3.09 -22.52 -15.14
CA THR A 249 -3.37 -23.88 -14.66
C THR A 249 -4.82 -24.02 -14.22
N ASN A 250 -5.34 -23.06 -13.42
CA ASN A 250 -6.73 -23.03 -13.01
C ASN A 250 -7.68 -22.92 -14.21
N GLN A 251 -7.34 -22.11 -15.21
CA GLN A 251 -8.10 -22.00 -16.45
C GLN A 251 -8.15 -23.33 -17.21
N LYS A 252 -7.03 -24.04 -17.33
CA LYS A 252 -7.00 -25.38 -17.97
C LYS A 252 -7.85 -26.40 -17.22
N VAL A 253 -7.88 -26.35 -15.90
CA VAL A 253 -8.77 -27.21 -15.09
C VAL A 253 -10.23 -26.92 -15.39
N ILE A 254 -10.62 -25.66 -15.51
CA ILE A 254 -11.99 -25.26 -15.88
C ILE A 254 -12.34 -25.81 -17.28
N GLN A 255 -11.45 -25.62 -18.26
CA GLN A 255 -11.64 -26.14 -19.63
C GLN A 255 -11.80 -27.67 -19.64
N ALA A 256 -10.94 -28.38 -18.90
CA ALA A 256 -11.03 -29.85 -18.82
C ALA A 256 -12.37 -30.34 -18.20
N ILE A 257 -12.89 -29.61 -17.20
CA ILE A 257 -14.19 -29.87 -16.60
C ILE A 257 -15.31 -29.59 -17.62
N ASP A 258 -15.22 -28.48 -18.36
CA ASP A 258 -16.21 -28.12 -19.40
C ASP A 258 -16.24 -29.14 -20.53
N ASP A 259 -15.09 -29.57 -21.03
CA ASP A 259 -14.97 -30.65 -22.04
C ASP A 259 -15.57 -31.95 -21.53
N SER A 260 -15.35 -32.28 -20.25
CA SER A 260 -15.95 -33.48 -19.63
C SER A 260 -17.46 -33.37 -19.52
N LEU A 261 -17.99 -32.19 -19.16
CA LEU A 261 -19.45 -31.95 -19.12
C LEU A 261 -20.07 -31.96 -20.52
N SER A 262 -19.39 -31.37 -21.50
CA SER A 262 -19.82 -31.39 -22.90
C SER A 262 -19.93 -32.81 -23.46
N LYS A 263 -18.93 -33.67 -23.21
CA LYS A 263 -18.98 -35.10 -23.59
C LYS A 263 -20.07 -35.82 -22.86
N ALA A 264 -20.26 -35.58 -21.56
CA ALA A 264 -21.33 -36.20 -20.80
C ALA A 264 -22.71 -35.80 -21.34
N ALA A 265 -22.92 -34.55 -21.72
CA ALA A 265 -24.18 -34.06 -22.27
C ALA A 265 -24.46 -34.59 -23.69
N ASN A 266 -23.44 -34.61 -24.55
CA ASN A 266 -23.60 -34.97 -25.95
C ASN A 266 -23.56 -36.49 -26.21
N ASP A 267 -22.72 -37.23 -25.48
CA ASP A 267 -22.52 -38.67 -25.69
C ASP A 267 -23.46 -39.52 -24.83
N VAL A 268 -23.74 -39.11 -23.57
CA VAL A 268 -24.65 -39.84 -22.68
C VAL A 268 -26.09 -39.37 -22.81
N GLY A 269 -26.35 -38.12 -23.20
CA GLY A 269 -27.70 -37.57 -23.44
C GLY A 269 -28.28 -37.92 -24.80
N ARG A 270 -27.56 -38.61 -25.65
CA ARG A 270 -27.99 -39.05 -26.97
C ARG A 270 -28.56 -40.49 -26.87
N VAL A 271 -29.71 -40.63 -26.23
CA VAL A 271 -30.49 -41.87 -26.21
C VAL A 271 -31.66 -41.73 -27.17
#